data_9d94d0f9a7971637bd88038194bdadff
#
_entry.id   9d94d0f9a7971637bd88038194bdadff
#
_cell.length_a   1.000
_cell.length_b   1.000
_cell.length_c   1.000
_cell.angle_alpha   90.00
_cell.angle_beta   90.00
_cell.angle_gamma   90.00
#
_symmetry.space_group_name_H-M   'P 1'
#
loop_
_entity.id
_entity.type
_entity.pdbx_description
1 polymer ?
#
loop_
_entity_poly.entity_id
_entity_poly.type
_entity_poly.pdbx_seq_one_letter_code
_entity_poly.pdbx_strand_id
1 'polypeptide(L)'
;MANLKYSRQREAIKDYLSSVTTHPTADTVYMHIKEEFPNISLGTVYRNLNLLVELGEIRKLSCGDGTDHFDYDTSPHYHYVCRQCGRVMDIPMEATKELETAAKEFVPGTIDDHTVFFYGICDECLKGEKR
;
A
#
# COMPACT_ATOMS: atom_id res chain seq x y z
N MET A 1 -24.01 -6.60 0.09
CA MET A 1 -23.05 -6.02 1.03
C MET A 1 -23.75 -5.48 2.27
N ALA A 2 -23.22 -5.81 3.43
CA ALA A 2 -23.78 -5.30 4.67
C ALA A 2 -23.62 -3.79 4.78
N ASN A 3 -24.58 -3.14 5.41
CA ASN A 3 -24.44 -1.72 5.73
C ASN A 3 -23.39 -1.56 6.81
N LEU A 4 -22.39 -0.73 6.53
CA LEU A 4 -21.33 -0.46 7.48
C LEU A 4 -21.62 0.84 8.20
N LYS A 5 -21.50 0.80 9.50
CA LYS A 5 -21.66 2.00 10.29
C LYS A 5 -20.50 2.94 10.02
N TYR A 6 -20.79 4.23 10.03
CA TYR A 6 -19.77 5.24 9.99
C TYR A 6 -18.83 5.05 11.19
N SER A 7 -17.54 5.19 10.95
CA SER A 7 -16.53 5.06 12.00
C SER A 7 -15.56 6.22 11.87
N ARG A 8 -15.49 7.03 12.93
CA ARG A 8 -14.56 8.16 12.96
C ARG A 8 -13.12 7.66 12.87
N GLN A 9 -12.84 6.52 13.50
CA GLN A 9 -11.49 5.94 13.46
C GLN A 9 -11.13 5.51 12.05
N ARG A 10 -12.05 4.85 11.34
CA ARG A 10 -11.78 4.40 9.98
C ARG A 10 -11.61 5.59 9.04
N GLU A 11 -12.43 6.63 9.21
CA GLU A 11 -12.28 7.82 8.36
C GLU A 11 -10.96 8.54 8.63
N ALA A 12 -10.52 8.59 9.88
CA ALA A 12 -9.25 9.21 10.21
C ALA A 12 -8.07 8.45 9.59
N ILE A 13 -8.15 7.11 9.59
CA ILE A 13 -7.14 6.27 8.95
C ILE A 13 -7.08 6.57 7.46
N LYS A 14 -8.24 6.63 6.83
CA LYS A 14 -8.33 6.89 5.40
C LYS A 14 -7.79 8.28 5.07
N ASP A 15 -8.15 9.28 5.88
CA ASP A 15 -7.66 10.65 5.69
C ASP A 15 -6.15 10.73 5.80
N TYR A 16 -5.58 10.03 6.78
CA TYR A 16 -4.13 10.00 6.93
C TYR A 16 -3.48 9.42 5.68
N LEU A 17 -3.98 8.29 5.19
CA LEU A 17 -3.40 7.64 4.01
C LEU A 17 -3.49 8.55 2.79
N SER A 18 -4.58 9.31 2.67
CA SER A 18 -4.74 10.21 1.53
C SER A 18 -3.77 11.39 1.57
N SER A 19 -3.19 11.66 2.73
CA SER A 19 -2.32 12.82 2.92
C SER A 19 -0.83 12.49 2.73
N VAL A 20 -0.49 11.21 2.54
CA VAL A 20 0.92 10.80 2.45
C VAL A 20 1.12 9.95 1.20
N THR A 21 2.36 9.94 0.72
CA THR A 21 2.77 9.10 -0.41
C THR A 21 3.84 8.10 0.01
N THR A 22 4.02 7.92 1.33
CA THR A 22 5.09 7.09 1.87
C THR A 22 4.71 5.62 1.95
N HIS A 23 3.46 5.26 1.65
CA HIS A 23 2.96 3.89 1.70
C HIS A 23 3.21 3.27 3.07
N PRO A 24 2.57 3.81 4.11
CA PRO A 24 2.88 3.40 5.48
C PRO A 24 2.44 1.97 5.81
N THR A 25 3.11 1.38 6.78
CA THR A 25 2.70 0.12 7.38
C THR A 25 1.59 0.38 8.39
N ALA A 26 0.96 -0.70 8.88
CA ALA A 26 -0.06 -0.57 9.93
C ALA A 26 0.52 0.04 11.20
N ASP A 27 1.76 -0.30 11.53
CA ASP A 27 2.40 0.26 12.72
C ASP A 27 2.56 1.78 12.60
N THR A 28 2.96 2.26 11.44
CA THR A 28 3.10 3.70 11.21
C THR A 28 1.75 4.39 11.28
N VAL A 29 0.71 3.80 10.66
CA VAL A 29 -0.64 4.34 10.75
C VAL A 29 -1.09 4.41 12.20
N TYR A 30 -0.85 3.35 12.95
CA TYR A 30 -1.22 3.30 14.37
C TYR A 30 -0.56 4.43 15.16
N MET A 31 0.73 4.63 14.96
CA MET A 31 1.45 5.67 15.70
C MET A 31 0.88 7.06 15.42
N HIS A 32 0.43 7.28 14.20
CA HIS A 32 -0.14 8.57 13.83
C HIS A 32 -1.57 8.74 14.37
N ILE A 33 -2.41 7.71 14.18
CA ILE A 33 -3.82 7.78 14.57
C ILE A 33 -3.99 7.82 16.08
N LYS A 34 -3.06 7.23 16.80
CA LYS A 34 -3.07 7.19 18.25
C LYS A 34 -3.06 8.60 18.86
N GLU A 35 -2.53 9.58 18.14
CA GLU A 35 -2.51 10.96 18.64
C GLU A 35 -3.92 11.52 18.77
N GLU A 36 -4.81 11.14 17.85
CA GLU A 36 -6.19 11.58 17.89
C GLU A 36 -7.08 10.64 18.69
N PHE A 37 -6.75 9.36 18.68
CA PHE A 37 -7.53 8.33 19.36
C PHE A 37 -6.62 7.56 20.32
N PRO A 38 -6.30 8.13 21.48
CA PRO A 38 -5.28 7.53 22.37
C PRO A 38 -5.59 6.12 22.83
N ASN A 39 -6.86 5.72 22.82
CA ASN A 39 -7.26 4.39 23.28
C ASN A 39 -7.37 3.36 22.16
N ILE A 40 -7.07 3.75 20.92
CA ILE A 40 -7.16 2.82 19.81
C ILE A 40 -6.08 1.75 19.94
N SER A 41 -6.39 0.51 19.56
CA SER A 41 -5.41 -0.57 19.57
C SER A 41 -4.86 -0.79 18.18
N LEU A 42 -3.69 -1.41 18.12
CA LEU A 42 -3.10 -1.80 16.84
C LEU A 42 -4.02 -2.76 16.09
N GLY A 43 -4.67 -3.67 16.83
CA GLY A 43 -5.62 -4.61 16.22
C GLY A 43 -6.78 -3.90 15.55
N THR A 44 -7.28 -2.82 16.16
CA THR A 44 -8.36 -2.05 15.56
C THR A 44 -7.87 -1.35 14.28
N VAL A 45 -6.64 -0.85 14.28
CA VAL A 45 -6.07 -0.23 13.08
C VAL A 45 -5.99 -1.27 11.96
N TYR A 46 -5.48 -2.48 12.25
CA TYR A 46 -5.40 -3.55 11.26
C TYR A 46 -6.77 -3.92 10.71
N ARG A 47 -7.77 -4.06 11.58
CA ARG A 47 -9.12 -4.41 11.13
C ARG A 47 -9.69 -3.35 10.19
N ASN A 48 -9.47 -2.08 10.51
CA ASN A 48 -9.97 -1.01 9.66
C ASN A 48 -9.21 -0.92 8.34
N LEU A 49 -7.90 -1.12 8.36
CA LEU A 49 -7.12 -1.14 7.12
C LEU A 49 -7.58 -2.27 6.21
N ASN A 50 -7.76 -3.47 6.77
CA ASN A 50 -8.21 -4.60 5.98
C ASN A 50 -9.61 -4.39 5.42
N LEU A 51 -10.49 -3.75 6.19
CA LEU A 51 -11.83 -3.43 5.72
C LEU A 51 -11.76 -2.45 4.55
N LEU A 52 -10.92 -1.42 4.64
CA LEU A 52 -10.77 -0.46 3.55
C LEU A 52 -10.24 -1.14 2.28
N VAL A 53 -9.34 -2.11 2.44
CA VAL A 53 -8.85 -2.90 1.30
C VAL A 53 -9.99 -3.69 0.67
N GLU A 54 -10.81 -4.36 1.49
CA GLU A 54 -11.95 -5.14 0.98
C GLU A 54 -12.95 -4.27 0.25
N LEU A 55 -13.12 -3.02 0.72
CA LEU A 55 -14.04 -2.08 0.08
C LEU A 55 -13.45 -1.46 -1.19
N GLY A 56 -12.18 -1.73 -1.49
CA GLY A 56 -11.53 -1.17 -2.67
C GLY A 56 -11.13 0.29 -2.52
N GLU A 57 -11.09 0.80 -1.30
CA GLU A 57 -10.79 2.21 -1.06
C GLU A 57 -9.30 2.47 -0.84
N ILE A 58 -8.54 1.44 -0.53
CA ILE A 58 -7.08 1.51 -0.47
C ILE A 58 -6.52 0.19 -1.01
N ARG A 59 -5.21 0.16 -1.25
CA ARG A 59 -4.53 -1.05 -1.70
C ARG A 59 -3.56 -1.52 -0.63
N LYS A 60 -3.40 -2.84 -0.54
CA LYS A 60 -2.37 -3.44 0.29
C LYS A 60 -1.25 -3.90 -0.61
N LEU A 61 -0.03 -3.51 -0.28
CA LEU A 61 1.15 -3.84 -1.06
C LEU A 61 2.03 -4.78 -0.24
N SER A 62 2.19 -6.00 -0.73
CA SER A 62 3.08 -6.99 -0.12
C SER A 62 4.40 -6.94 -0.84
N CYS A 63 5.38 -6.27 -0.25
CA CYS A 63 6.60 -5.89 -0.95
C CYS A 63 7.73 -6.91 -0.81
N GLY A 64 7.44 -8.08 -0.26
CA GLY A 64 8.45 -9.13 -0.15
C GLY A 64 9.38 -9.00 1.05
N ASP A 65 9.16 -8.02 1.91
CA ASP A 65 9.96 -7.81 3.12
C ASP A 65 9.26 -8.34 4.37
N GLY A 66 8.15 -9.06 4.19
CA GLY A 66 7.36 -9.58 5.29
C GLY A 66 6.44 -8.56 5.92
N THR A 67 6.39 -7.36 5.37
CA THR A 67 5.58 -6.27 5.91
C THR A 67 4.62 -5.77 4.83
N ASP A 68 3.37 -5.54 5.20
CA ASP A 68 2.39 -4.97 4.28
C ASP A 68 2.42 -3.46 4.40
N HIS A 69 2.34 -2.81 3.24
CA HIS A 69 2.22 -1.37 3.14
C HIS A 69 0.85 -1.04 2.56
N PHE A 70 0.37 0.17 2.79
CA PHE A 70 -0.97 0.57 2.36
C PHE A 70 -0.88 1.82 1.52
N ASP A 71 -1.66 1.85 0.45
CA ASP A 71 -1.63 2.94 -0.53
C ASP A 71 -3.05 3.42 -0.77
N TYR A 72 -3.28 4.71 -0.59
CA TYR A 72 -4.58 5.32 -0.84
C TYR A 72 -4.91 5.32 -2.34
N ASP A 73 -3.89 5.44 -3.19
CA ASP A 73 -4.08 5.50 -4.64
C ASP A 73 -4.29 4.08 -5.17
N THR A 74 -5.54 3.80 -5.56
CA THR A 74 -5.91 2.48 -6.08
C THR A 74 -5.79 2.37 -7.59
N SER A 75 -5.37 3.44 -8.27
CA SER A 75 -5.19 3.40 -9.72
C SER A 75 -4.00 2.50 -10.07
N PRO A 76 -4.01 1.91 -11.28
CA PRO A 76 -2.90 1.04 -11.69
C PRO A 76 -1.61 1.84 -11.80
N HIS A 77 -0.60 1.43 -11.07
CA HIS A 77 0.74 2.01 -11.19
C HIS A 77 1.74 1.02 -10.61
N TYR A 78 3.01 1.23 -10.93
CA TYR A 78 4.08 0.35 -10.49
C TYR A 78 4.82 0.98 -9.32
N HIS A 79 5.58 0.15 -8.60
CA HIS A 79 6.25 0.59 -7.39
C HIS A 79 7.72 0.20 -7.41
N TYR A 80 8.51 0.94 -6.66
CA TYR A 80 9.93 0.68 -6.48
C TYR A 80 10.20 0.53 -4.98
N VAL A 81 10.93 -0.51 -4.61
CA VAL A 81 11.27 -0.79 -3.21
C VAL A 81 12.77 -0.70 -3.06
N CYS A 82 13.23 0.14 -2.13
CA CYS A 82 14.63 0.19 -1.79
C CYS A 82 14.94 -0.93 -0.81
N ARG A 83 15.87 -1.80 -1.17
CA ARG A 83 16.22 -2.93 -0.31
C ARG A 83 17.03 -2.53 0.90
N GLN A 84 17.57 -1.33 0.91
CA GLN A 84 18.39 -0.89 2.02
C GLN A 84 17.57 -0.16 3.08
N CYS A 85 16.76 0.83 2.69
CA CYS A 85 15.98 1.59 3.68
C CYS A 85 14.51 1.15 3.76
N GLY A 86 14.06 0.28 2.84
CA GLY A 86 12.70 -0.22 2.85
C GLY A 86 11.65 0.73 2.28
N ARG A 87 12.07 1.88 1.78
CA ARG A 87 11.14 2.86 1.24
C ARG A 87 10.43 2.32 0.01
N VAL A 88 9.13 2.55 -0.07
CA VAL A 88 8.31 2.19 -1.22
C VAL A 88 7.89 3.47 -1.92
N MET A 89 8.14 3.55 -3.21
CA MET A 89 7.83 4.75 -4.00
C MET A 89 6.97 4.38 -5.21
N ASP A 90 6.10 5.30 -5.59
CA ASP A 90 5.38 5.15 -6.86
C ASP A 90 6.34 5.47 -8.01
N ILE A 91 6.20 4.72 -9.10
CA ILE A 91 6.95 4.99 -10.32
C ILE A 91 6.01 5.71 -11.27
N PRO A 92 6.35 6.92 -11.72
CA PRO A 92 5.46 7.71 -12.58
C PRO A 92 5.52 7.24 -14.03
N MET A 93 5.33 5.95 -14.24
CA MET A 93 5.20 5.36 -15.57
C MET A 93 3.84 4.69 -15.64
N GLU A 94 3.26 4.65 -16.81
CA GLU A 94 1.97 4.03 -16.97
C GLU A 94 2.07 2.51 -16.83
N ALA A 95 1.12 1.93 -16.12
CA ALA A 95 0.98 0.49 -16.08
C ALA A 95 0.55 0.02 -17.48
N THR A 96 1.18 -1.04 -17.97
CA THR A 96 0.90 -1.54 -19.32
C THR A 96 0.12 -2.84 -19.27
N LYS A 97 -0.79 -3.01 -20.23
CA LYS A 97 -1.52 -4.27 -20.37
C LYS A 97 -0.77 -5.28 -21.20
N GLU A 98 0.38 -4.89 -21.72
CA GLU A 98 1.18 -5.81 -22.55
C GLU A 98 1.65 -7.03 -21.75
N LEU A 99 1.95 -6.84 -20.47
CA LEU A 99 2.34 -7.95 -19.61
C LEU A 99 1.21 -8.97 -19.50
N GLU A 100 -0.02 -8.49 -19.31
CA GLU A 100 -1.18 -9.38 -19.20
C GLU A 100 -1.43 -10.10 -20.50
N THR A 101 -1.30 -9.41 -21.62
CA THR A 101 -1.48 -10.00 -22.94
C THR A 101 -0.45 -11.10 -23.20
N ALA A 102 0.81 -10.84 -22.84
CA ALA A 102 1.86 -11.84 -23.01
C ALA A 102 1.64 -13.05 -22.12
N ALA A 103 1.24 -12.82 -20.87
CA ALA A 103 1.02 -13.91 -19.93
C ALA A 103 -0.17 -14.77 -20.30
N LYS A 104 -1.13 -14.20 -21.00
CA LYS A 104 -2.37 -14.88 -21.35
C LYS A 104 -2.11 -16.16 -22.13
N GLU A 105 -1.05 -16.20 -22.93
CA GLU A 105 -0.71 -17.38 -23.71
C GLU A 105 -0.34 -18.58 -22.82
N PHE A 106 0.06 -18.32 -21.58
CA PHE A 106 0.54 -19.34 -20.67
C PHE A 106 -0.42 -19.66 -19.53
N VAL A 107 -1.49 -18.88 -19.41
CA VAL A 107 -2.44 -19.03 -18.30
C VAL A 107 -3.75 -19.57 -18.86
N PRO A 108 -4.18 -20.76 -18.43
CA PRO A 108 -5.42 -21.34 -18.95
C PRO A 108 -6.69 -20.68 -18.42
N GLY A 109 -6.58 -19.83 -17.42
CA GLY A 109 -7.72 -19.12 -16.83
C GLY A 109 -7.81 -17.69 -17.32
N THR A 110 -8.36 -16.84 -16.46
CA THR A 110 -8.42 -15.40 -16.74
C THR A 110 -7.28 -14.69 -16.01
N ILE A 111 -6.92 -13.52 -16.51
CA ILE A 111 -5.99 -12.62 -15.84
C ILE A 111 -6.73 -11.34 -15.59
N ASP A 112 -6.96 -11.02 -14.33
CA ASP A 112 -7.73 -9.83 -13.96
C ASP A 112 -6.83 -8.62 -13.75
N ASP A 113 -5.60 -8.84 -13.28
CA ASP A 113 -4.73 -7.75 -12.88
C ASP A 113 -3.31 -8.26 -12.73
N HIS A 114 -2.37 -7.33 -12.55
CA HIS A 114 -0.99 -7.67 -12.23
C HIS A 114 -0.37 -6.56 -11.40
N THR A 115 0.67 -6.90 -10.66
CA THR A 115 1.40 -5.95 -9.82
C THR A 115 2.88 -6.06 -10.15
N VAL A 116 3.54 -4.93 -10.24
CA VAL A 116 4.98 -4.90 -10.54
C VAL A 116 5.70 -4.11 -9.45
N PHE A 117 6.73 -4.73 -8.91
CA PHE A 117 7.64 -4.09 -7.99
C PHE A 117 9.05 -4.18 -8.56
N PHE A 118 9.73 -3.06 -8.59
CA PHE A 118 11.14 -3.03 -8.93
C PHE A 118 11.94 -2.90 -7.65
N TYR A 119 13.07 -3.55 -7.56
CA TYR A 119 13.88 -3.60 -6.35
C TYR A 119 15.27 -3.07 -6.65
N GLY A 120 15.82 -2.32 -5.73
CA GLY A 120 17.16 -1.81 -5.88
C GLY A 120 17.55 -0.98 -4.66
N ILE A 121 18.51 -0.10 -4.84
CA ILE A 121 18.97 0.81 -3.79
C ILE A 121 18.62 2.22 -4.23
N CYS A 122 17.85 2.95 -3.42
CA CYS A 122 17.40 4.27 -3.82
C CYS A 122 18.55 5.27 -3.86
N ASP A 123 18.31 6.41 -4.52
CA ASP A 123 19.35 7.41 -4.72
C ASP A 123 19.91 7.95 -3.41
N GLU A 124 19.06 8.12 -2.40
CA GLU A 124 19.53 8.61 -1.10
C GLU A 124 20.46 7.61 -0.42
N CYS A 125 20.12 6.31 -0.52
CA CYS A 125 20.97 5.27 0.05
C CYS A 125 22.27 5.14 -0.72
N LEU A 126 22.24 5.31 -2.06
CA LEU A 126 23.46 5.29 -2.85
C LEU A 126 24.40 6.41 -2.48
N LYS A 127 23.85 7.55 -2.08
CA LYS A 127 24.66 8.69 -1.64
C LYS A 127 25.12 8.57 -0.19
N GLY A 128 24.63 7.56 0.52
CA GLY A 128 24.95 7.40 1.94
C GLY A 128 24.19 8.33 2.85
N GLU A 129 23.10 8.93 2.37
CA GLU A 129 22.32 9.88 3.15
C GLU A 129 21.26 9.22 4.02
N LYS A 130 20.88 7.96 3.68
CA LYS A 130 19.90 7.19 4.43
C LYS A 130 20.59 6.16 5.29
N ARG A 131 20.09 5.95 6.51
CA ARG A 131 20.60 4.94 7.41
C ARG A 131 19.62 3.80 7.55
#